data_7f9e655bce77a4527966d751c5b0e3fd
#
_entry.id   7f9e655bce77a4527966d751c5b0e3fd
#
_cell.length_a   1.000
_cell.length_b   1.000
_cell.length_c   1.000
_cell.angle_alpha   90.00
_cell.angle_beta   90.00
_cell.angle_gamma   90.00
#
_symmetry.space_group_name_H-M   'P 1'
#
loop_
_entity.id
_entity.type
_entity.pdbx_description
1 polymer ?
#
loop_
_entity_poly.entity_id
_entity_poly.type
_entity_poly.pdbx_seq_one_letter_code
_entity_poly.pdbx_strand_id
1 'polypeptide(L)'
;MAASHHLILLVLCLTAAAASAHNITAILDGRSEYTLYNSYLSETKVCDEINSRSSVTVLVLTNGAMSSLVANLSLADIKNALRLLTLLDYFDEKKLHSIGSSSQLTTSLYQTTGQAAGDMGHVNITDLRGGKVAFASAAPGAKFQSTYTKRVADFPSNLSVLEVSDPITFPGLFGSPPASSANLTDLLEKAGCKQFARLIVSSGVVKTYQAAMDKALTLFAPNDDAFKAKDLPDLSKLTSADLVALLQYHALPQYAPKASLKVASGRIPTLASTGAGKYDLTVSSSGDEVSLDTGVDKSRVASTVLDAPPTVILTVDSVLLPHVIFGGAPSPAPAPGPAADVPASAPAPEGSAPAPAPKAAGKKKKKNKAKSPSHSPPAPPADSPDLTPADAPADDAADKVETKKNGAAAAAVSFAASVASVALVVAFLL
;
A
#
# COMPACT_ATOMS: atom_id res chain seq x y z
N MET A 1 -3.95 -3.91 52.03
CA MET A 1 -3.02 -2.96 51.35
C MET A 1 -2.47 -3.50 50.06
N ALA A 2 -2.19 -4.81 49.88
CA ALA A 2 -1.66 -5.38 48.60
C ALA A 2 -2.64 -5.29 47.41
N ALA A 3 -3.94 -5.48 47.63
CA ALA A 3 -4.96 -5.40 46.57
C ALA A 3 -5.11 -4.02 45.94
N SER A 4 -4.86 -2.95 46.73
CA SER A 4 -4.96 -1.57 46.24
C SER A 4 -3.80 -1.20 45.31
N HIS A 5 -2.61 -1.77 45.52
CA HIS A 5 -1.44 -1.51 44.70
C HIS A 5 -1.53 -2.21 43.31
N HIS A 6 -2.12 -3.41 43.26
CA HIS A 6 -2.37 -4.09 42.00
C HIS A 6 -3.45 -3.42 41.16
N LEU A 7 -4.47 -2.83 41.77
CA LEU A 7 -5.49 -2.09 41.05
C LEU A 7 -4.94 -0.77 40.47
N ILE A 8 -4.07 -0.07 41.22
CA ILE A 8 -3.43 1.16 40.76
C ILE A 8 -2.43 0.84 39.62
N LEU A 9 -1.68 -0.25 39.71
CA LEU A 9 -0.77 -0.68 38.65
C LEU A 9 -1.53 -1.09 37.38
N LEU A 10 -2.68 -1.78 37.53
CA LEU A 10 -3.53 -2.16 36.40
C LEU A 10 -4.17 -0.95 35.72
N VAL A 11 -4.64 0.04 36.49
CA VAL A 11 -5.18 1.29 35.96
C VAL A 11 -4.08 2.12 35.28
N LEU A 12 -2.86 2.14 35.82
CA LEU A 12 -1.72 2.83 35.20
C LEU A 12 -1.29 2.16 33.89
N CYS A 13 -1.37 0.82 33.80
CA CYS A 13 -1.10 0.11 32.53
C CYS A 13 -2.21 0.30 31.48
N LEU A 14 -3.48 0.47 31.90
CA LEU A 14 -4.57 0.72 30.95
C LEU A 14 -4.58 2.16 30.39
N THR A 15 -3.98 3.12 31.07
CA THR A 15 -3.92 4.52 30.59
C THR A 15 -2.77 4.77 29.62
N ALA A 16 -1.84 3.83 29.47
CA ALA A 16 -0.69 3.97 28.55
C ALA A 16 -0.99 3.61 27.08
N ALA A 17 -2.20 3.19 26.74
CA ALA A 17 -2.54 2.68 25.39
C ALA A 17 -3.46 3.59 24.56
N ALA A 18 -3.69 4.83 24.97
CA ALA A 18 -4.29 5.83 24.10
C ALA A 18 -3.20 6.73 23.53
N ALA A 19 -2.24 6.16 22.79
CA ALA A 19 -1.52 6.92 21.79
C ALA A 19 -2.58 7.36 20.79
N SER A 20 -2.99 8.62 20.86
CA SER A 20 -3.89 9.23 19.89
C SER A 20 -3.23 9.06 18.52
N ALA A 21 -3.68 8.07 17.76
CA ALA A 21 -3.26 7.91 16.38
C ALA A 21 -3.76 9.15 15.63
N HIS A 22 -2.90 10.14 15.45
CA HIS A 22 -3.23 11.32 14.65
C HIS A 22 -3.36 10.85 13.20
N ASN A 23 -4.46 11.19 12.57
CA ASN A 23 -4.69 10.87 11.17
C ASN A 23 -4.27 12.06 10.31
N ILE A 24 -3.14 11.95 9.62
CA ILE A 24 -2.61 13.03 8.77
C ILE A 24 -3.60 13.48 7.71
N THR A 25 -4.35 12.56 7.09
CA THR A 25 -5.34 12.91 6.07
C THR A 25 -6.49 13.71 6.64
N ALA A 26 -6.96 13.36 7.85
CA ALA A 26 -8.00 14.11 8.55
C ALA A 26 -7.53 15.50 9.00
N ILE A 27 -6.23 15.65 9.34
CA ILE A 27 -5.63 16.95 9.69
C ILE A 27 -5.57 17.88 8.47
N LEU A 28 -5.29 17.32 7.28
CA LEU A 28 -5.22 18.07 6.03
C LEU A 28 -6.60 18.25 5.37
N ASP A 29 -7.58 17.45 5.79
CA ASP A 29 -8.96 17.58 5.29
C ASP A 29 -9.54 18.96 5.65
N GLY A 30 -10.32 19.53 4.75
CA GLY A 30 -10.86 20.88 4.90
C GLY A 30 -9.85 22.02 4.66
N ARG A 31 -8.58 21.73 4.36
CA ARG A 31 -7.55 22.72 4.01
C ARG A 31 -7.33 22.74 2.50
N SER A 32 -8.00 23.64 1.82
CA SER A 32 -8.04 23.68 0.35
C SER A 32 -6.67 23.79 -0.32
N GLU A 33 -5.68 24.37 0.37
CA GLU A 33 -4.32 24.54 -0.14
C GLU A 33 -3.52 23.22 -0.23
N TYR A 34 -3.95 22.12 0.44
CA TYR A 34 -3.22 20.83 0.48
C TYR A 34 -4.03 19.66 -0.07
N THR A 35 -5.13 19.91 -0.77
CA THR A 35 -6.02 18.84 -1.27
C THR A 35 -5.29 17.85 -2.18
N LEU A 36 -4.41 18.34 -3.05
CA LEU A 36 -3.62 17.48 -3.94
C LEU A 36 -2.59 16.65 -3.18
N TYR A 37 -1.90 17.24 -2.21
CA TYR A 37 -0.96 16.53 -1.34
C TYR A 37 -1.68 15.43 -0.55
N ASN A 38 -2.85 15.75 0.02
CA ASN A 38 -3.67 14.81 0.80
C ASN A 38 -4.20 13.65 -0.06
N SER A 39 -4.59 13.92 -1.32
CA SER A 39 -5.00 12.88 -2.27
C SER A 39 -3.86 11.89 -2.52
N TYR A 40 -2.66 12.39 -2.83
CA TYR A 40 -1.50 11.51 -3.06
C TYR A 40 -1.04 10.75 -1.82
N LEU A 41 -1.17 11.31 -0.61
CA LEU A 41 -0.93 10.56 0.64
C LEU A 41 -1.84 9.33 0.70
N SER A 42 -3.11 9.49 0.31
CA SER A 42 -4.12 8.43 0.33
C SER A 42 -3.90 7.39 -0.78
N GLU A 43 -3.61 7.84 -2.00
CA GLU A 43 -3.37 6.97 -3.16
C GLU A 43 -2.11 6.12 -2.99
N THR A 44 -1.03 6.71 -2.51
CA THR A 44 0.25 6.03 -2.28
C THR A 44 0.30 5.25 -0.98
N LYS A 45 -0.71 5.40 -0.10
CA LYS A 45 -0.75 4.82 1.25
C LYS A 45 0.39 5.28 2.18
N VAL A 46 1.03 6.40 1.88
CA VAL A 46 2.02 7.02 2.77
C VAL A 46 1.36 7.55 4.05
N CYS A 47 0.09 7.93 4.00
CA CYS A 47 -0.69 8.27 5.19
C CYS A 47 -0.66 7.16 6.26
N ASP A 48 -0.76 5.89 5.87
CA ASP A 48 -0.72 4.76 6.80
C ASP A 48 0.67 4.59 7.42
N GLU A 49 1.73 4.83 6.63
CA GLU A 49 3.11 4.84 7.11
C GLU A 49 3.34 5.96 8.14
N ILE A 50 2.83 7.17 7.88
CA ILE A 50 2.89 8.32 8.81
C ILE A 50 2.11 8.01 10.09
N ASN A 51 0.86 7.57 9.96
CA ASN A 51 -0.03 7.32 11.08
C ASN A 51 0.45 6.17 12.00
N SER A 52 1.31 5.29 11.48
CA SER A 52 1.93 4.20 12.26
C SER A 52 3.11 4.65 13.12
N ARG A 53 3.56 5.92 13.04
CA ARG A 53 4.71 6.43 13.76
C ARG A 53 4.32 7.15 15.04
N SER A 54 5.18 7.04 16.06
CA SER A 54 4.98 7.73 17.34
C SER A 54 5.56 9.15 17.35
N SER A 55 6.51 9.45 16.47
CA SER A 55 7.14 10.76 16.38
C SER A 55 7.55 11.03 14.93
N VAL A 56 7.00 12.07 14.32
CA VAL A 56 7.18 12.34 12.89
C VAL A 56 6.94 13.82 12.57
N THR A 57 7.68 14.33 11.58
CA THR A 57 7.42 15.65 10.96
C THR A 57 7.10 15.45 9.48
N VAL A 58 5.97 15.98 9.05
CA VAL A 58 5.51 15.93 7.65
C VAL A 58 5.71 17.30 7.02
N LEU A 59 6.53 17.36 5.99
CA LEU A 59 6.76 18.55 5.18
C LEU A 59 5.74 18.59 4.05
N VAL A 60 4.72 19.43 4.17
CA VAL A 60 3.62 19.50 3.20
C VAL A 60 3.88 20.55 2.13
N LEU A 61 3.43 20.26 0.93
CA LEU A 61 3.50 21.14 -0.23
C LEU A 61 2.11 21.70 -0.53
N THR A 62 2.05 22.98 -0.94
CA THR A 62 0.82 23.56 -1.50
C THR A 62 0.43 22.85 -2.80
N ASN A 63 -0.83 22.99 -3.22
CA ASN A 63 -1.31 22.40 -4.48
C ASN A 63 -0.48 22.85 -5.69
N GLY A 64 0.02 24.09 -5.70
CA GLY A 64 0.88 24.60 -6.78
C GLY A 64 2.23 23.88 -6.84
N ALA A 65 2.92 23.78 -5.69
CA ALA A 65 4.19 23.07 -5.60
C ALA A 65 4.02 21.57 -5.89
N MET A 66 2.93 20.96 -5.39
CA MET A 66 2.63 19.55 -5.64
C MET A 66 2.32 19.28 -7.12
N SER A 67 1.52 20.13 -7.78
CA SER A 67 1.23 20.02 -9.23
C SER A 67 2.51 20.05 -10.07
N SER A 68 3.44 20.92 -9.71
CA SER A 68 4.73 21.03 -10.39
C SER A 68 5.59 19.76 -10.19
N LEU A 69 5.55 19.18 -8.99
CA LEU A 69 6.29 17.95 -8.67
C LEU A 69 5.76 16.76 -9.47
N VAL A 70 4.43 16.58 -9.53
CA VAL A 70 3.83 15.33 -10.05
C VAL A 70 3.65 15.30 -11.56
N ALA A 71 3.88 16.41 -12.27
CA ALA A 71 3.53 16.57 -13.69
C ALA A 71 4.03 15.43 -14.61
N ASN A 72 5.16 14.80 -14.29
CA ASN A 72 5.76 13.74 -15.11
C ASN A 72 6.25 12.54 -14.26
N LEU A 73 5.70 12.36 -13.08
CA LEU A 73 6.11 11.30 -12.17
C LEU A 73 5.11 10.14 -12.16
N SER A 74 5.65 8.93 -12.04
CA SER A 74 4.85 7.75 -11.72
C SER A 74 4.33 7.81 -10.29
N LEU A 75 3.26 7.08 -9.98
CA LEU A 75 2.74 7.02 -8.61
C LEU A 75 3.77 6.46 -7.62
N ALA A 76 4.68 5.58 -8.09
CA ALA A 76 5.79 5.07 -7.31
C ALA A 76 6.82 6.16 -6.99
N ASP A 77 7.15 7.02 -7.97
CA ASP A 77 8.06 8.15 -7.76
C ASP A 77 7.44 9.20 -6.83
N ILE A 78 6.14 9.46 -6.97
CA ILE A 78 5.39 10.35 -6.05
C ILE A 78 5.44 9.78 -4.63
N LYS A 79 5.26 8.47 -4.45
CA LYS A 79 5.41 7.80 -3.16
C LYS A 79 6.79 8.03 -2.56
N ASN A 80 7.84 7.90 -3.35
CA ASN A 80 9.21 8.13 -2.91
C ASN A 80 9.43 9.59 -2.48
N ALA A 81 8.88 10.56 -3.23
CA ALA A 81 8.94 11.97 -2.86
C ALA A 81 8.22 12.25 -1.53
N LEU A 82 7.02 11.72 -1.34
CA LEU A 82 6.26 11.88 -0.09
C LEU A 82 6.98 11.25 1.11
N ARG A 83 7.61 10.10 0.91
CA ARG A 83 8.45 9.46 1.93
C ARG A 83 9.68 10.29 2.29
N LEU A 84 10.31 10.95 1.30
CA LEU A 84 11.44 11.85 1.55
C LEU A 84 11.02 13.10 2.32
N LEU A 85 9.80 13.60 2.08
CA LEU A 85 9.20 14.74 2.79
C LEU A 85 8.65 14.37 4.19
N THR A 86 8.81 13.13 4.62
CA THR A 86 8.39 12.66 5.95
C THR A 86 9.60 12.31 6.79
N LEU A 87 9.87 13.12 7.82
CA LEU A 87 11.04 13.00 8.72
C LEU A 87 10.66 12.16 9.95
N LEU A 88 11.52 11.22 10.32
CA LEU A 88 11.33 10.33 11.46
C LEU A 88 11.81 10.91 12.78
N ASP A 89 11.60 12.20 12.97
CA ASP A 89 11.83 12.94 14.21
C ASP A 89 10.82 14.08 14.30
N TYR A 90 10.55 14.53 15.50
CA TYR A 90 9.65 15.66 15.76
C TYR A 90 10.42 16.98 15.71
N PHE A 91 10.02 17.86 14.80
CA PHE A 91 10.52 19.23 14.67
C PHE A 91 9.35 20.21 14.74
N ASP A 92 9.26 20.94 15.84
CA ASP A 92 8.45 22.14 15.91
C ASP A 92 9.24 23.37 15.43
N GLU A 93 8.59 24.50 15.32
CA GLU A 93 9.20 25.75 14.91
C GLU A 93 10.36 26.15 15.81
N LYS A 94 10.24 25.94 17.13
CA LYS A 94 11.28 26.26 18.10
C LYS A 94 12.53 25.38 17.90
N LYS A 95 12.33 24.08 17.71
CA LYS A 95 13.41 23.13 17.45
C LYS A 95 14.11 23.44 16.14
N LEU A 96 13.37 23.81 15.08
CA LEU A 96 13.95 24.22 13.80
C LEU A 96 14.90 25.42 13.95
N HIS A 97 14.47 26.48 14.64
CA HIS A 97 15.30 27.66 14.87
C HIS A 97 16.41 27.45 15.89
N SER A 98 16.33 26.40 16.72
CA SER A 98 17.38 26.04 17.66
C SER A 98 18.58 25.33 17.02
N ILE A 99 18.46 24.84 15.78
CA ILE A 99 19.54 24.18 15.04
C ILE A 99 20.70 25.15 14.80
N GLY A 100 20.43 26.45 14.68
CA GLY A 100 21.41 27.47 14.43
C GLY A 100 22.08 27.33 13.06
N SER A 101 23.29 27.88 12.90
CA SER A 101 24.05 27.86 11.64
C SER A 101 24.67 26.50 11.29
N SER A 102 24.54 25.48 12.14
CA SER A 102 24.94 24.10 11.85
C SER A 102 23.82 23.36 11.15
N SER A 103 24.16 22.46 10.24
CA SER A 103 23.19 21.56 9.64
C SER A 103 22.90 20.39 10.57
N GLN A 104 21.63 20.03 10.72
CA GLN A 104 21.18 18.82 11.38
C GLN A 104 20.73 17.80 10.35
N LEU A 105 21.33 16.60 10.38
CA LEU A 105 20.90 15.46 9.57
C LEU A 105 19.78 14.72 10.27
N THR A 106 18.70 14.43 9.55
CA THR A 106 17.58 13.64 10.04
C THR A 106 17.19 12.54 9.05
N THR A 107 16.67 11.43 9.57
CA THR A 107 16.24 10.29 8.76
C THR A 107 14.84 10.54 8.20
N SER A 108 14.61 10.29 6.90
CA SER A 108 13.28 10.29 6.30
C SER A 108 12.69 8.88 6.21
N LEU A 109 11.39 8.78 5.95
CA LEU A 109 10.76 7.50 5.62
C LEU A 109 11.41 6.85 4.38
N TYR A 110 11.83 7.65 3.40
CA TYR A 110 12.50 7.12 2.20
C TYR A 110 13.80 6.39 2.54
N GLN A 111 14.60 6.92 3.45
CA GLN A 111 15.86 6.27 3.89
C GLN A 111 15.60 4.87 4.46
N THR A 112 14.47 4.67 5.15
CA THR A 112 14.15 3.36 5.77
C THR A 112 13.67 2.30 4.79
N THR A 113 13.44 2.66 3.53
CA THR A 113 13.02 1.68 2.50
C THR A 113 14.16 0.81 1.99
N GLY A 114 15.41 1.21 2.23
CA GLY A 114 16.58 0.56 1.65
C GLY A 114 16.83 0.88 0.17
N GLN A 115 16.02 1.74 -0.44
CA GLN A 115 16.18 2.16 -1.85
C GLN A 115 17.17 3.32 -2.00
N ALA A 116 17.42 4.08 -0.93
CA ALA A 116 18.38 5.17 -0.94
C ALA A 116 19.81 4.62 -0.98
N ALA A 117 20.61 5.10 -1.95
CA ALA A 117 22.03 4.80 -1.98
C ALA A 117 22.76 5.62 -0.89
N GLY A 118 23.41 4.94 0.05
CA GLY A 118 24.06 5.59 1.19
C GLY A 118 23.10 6.48 1.98
N ASP A 119 23.47 7.72 2.21
CA ASP A 119 22.72 8.68 3.04
C ASP A 119 21.76 9.57 2.24
N MET A 120 21.56 9.31 0.94
CA MET A 120 20.79 10.19 0.06
C MET A 120 19.33 10.41 0.49
N GLY A 121 18.76 9.46 1.21
CA GLY A 121 17.41 9.56 1.78
C GLY A 121 17.33 10.31 3.12
N HIS A 122 18.44 10.73 3.71
CA HIS A 122 18.42 11.64 4.82
C HIS A 122 18.18 13.09 4.36
N VAL A 123 17.70 13.91 5.28
CA VAL A 123 17.41 15.32 5.03
C VAL A 123 18.27 16.18 5.95
N ASN A 124 18.98 17.13 5.36
CA ASN A 124 19.71 18.18 6.05
C ASN A 124 18.78 19.35 6.33
N ILE A 125 18.74 19.80 7.58
CA ILE A 125 18.00 20.97 8.05
C ILE A 125 19.02 22.02 8.49
N THR A 126 18.90 23.24 7.98
CA THR A 126 19.83 24.34 8.34
C THR A 126 19.05 25.62 8.55
N ASP A 127 19.31 26.31 9.64
CA ASP A 127 18.84 27.68 9.84
C ASP A 127 19.80 28.65 9.12
N LEU A 128 19.33 29.22 8.01
CA LEU A 128 20.07 30.16 7.20
C LEU A 128 20.08 31.56 7.85
N ARG A 129 21.02 32.37 7.44
CA ARG A 129 21.06 33.79 7.89
C ARG A 129 19.71 34.46 7.60
N GLY A 130 19.20 35.18 8.59
CA GLY A 130 17.91 35.89 8.52
C GLY A 130 16.72 35.03 8.99
N GLY A 131 16.97 33.93 9.73
CA GLY A 131 15.94 33.13 10.38
C GLY A 131 15.13 32.25 9.40
N LYS A 132 15.68 31.93 8.21
CA LYS A 132 15.07 31.02 7.25
C LYS A 132 15.58 29.62 7.45
N VAL A 133 14.72 28.69 7.80
CA VAL A 133 15.07 27.27 7.87
C VAL A 133 14.94 26.66 6.48
N ALA A 134 15.97 25.97 6.03
CA ALA A 134 16.04 25.33 4.74
C ALA A 134 16.30 23.82 4.86
N PHE A 135 15.78 23.08 3.88
CA PHE A 135 15.85 21.63 3.79
C PHE A 135 16.51 21.22 2.48
N ALA A 136 17.34 20.19 2.55
CA ALA A 136 17.95 19.55 1.39
C ALA A 136 18.09 18.04 1.63
N SER A 137 18.15 17.24 0.57
CA SER A 137 18.64 15.86 0.69
C SER A 137 20.10 15.85 1.13
N ALA A 138 20.54 14.80 1.81
CA ALA A 138 21.95 14.58 2.12
C ALA A 138 22.77 14.07 0.93
N ALA A 139 22.18 13.97 -0.26
CA ALA A 139 22.89 13.59 -1.46
C ALA A 139 24.05 14.54 -1.78
N PRO A 140 25.20 14.04 -2.26
CA PRO A 140 26.33 14.87 -2.61
C PRO A 140 25.95 15.96 -3.64
N GLY A 141 26.24 17.22 -3.31
CA GLY A 141 25.94 18.37 -4.17
C GLY A 141 24.48 18.83 -4.14
N ALA A 142 23.66 18.28 -3.26
CA ALA A 142 22.29 18.75 -3.07
C ALA A 142 22.30 20.21 -2.56
N LYS A 143 21.37 21.01 -3.10
CA LYS A 143 21.19 22.40 -2.70
C LYS A 143 20.00 22.52 -1.76
N PHE A 144 20.02 23.53 -0.86
CA PHE A 144 18.87 23.90 -0.06
C PHE A 144 17.83 24.58 -0.97
N GLN A 145 16.90 23.78 -1.49
CA GLN A 145 15.85 24.22 -2.44
C GLN A 145 14.55 24.52 -1.70
N SER A 146 14.27 23.79 -0.63
CA SER A 146 13.04 23.86 0.12
C SER A 146 13.26 24.71 1.39
N THR A 147 12.32 25.60 1.71
CA THR A 147 12.37 26.45 2.92
C THR A 147 11.07 26.31 3.70
N TYR A 148 11.19 26.38 5.04
CA TYR A 148 10.06 26.45 5.94
C TYR A 148 9.23 27.71 5.67
N THR A 149 7.92 27.56 5.55
CA THR A 149 6.97 28.64 5.28
C THR A 149 6.10 28.93 6.50
N LYS A 150 5.38 27.92 6.99
CA LYS A 150 4.49 28.05 8.15
C LYS A 150 4.20 26.71 8.80
N ARG A 151 3.76 26.76 10.05
CA ARG A 151 3.20 25.60 10.76
C ARG A 151 1.74 25.38 10.31
N VAL A 152 1.41 24.15 9.92
CA VAL A 152 0.07 23.74 9.52
C VAL A 152 -0.67 23.10 10.68
N ALA A 153 -0.01 22.18 11.40
CA ALA A 153 -0.54 21.55 12.61
C ALA A 153 0.60 21.11 13.50
N ASP A 154 0.33 20.97 14.80
CA ASP A 154 1.31 20.58 15.78
C ASP A 154 0.67 19.78 16.92
N PHE A 155 1.13 18.57 17.13
CA PHE A 155 0.79 17.69 18.23
C PHE A 155 2.08 17.33 18.96
N PRO A 156 2.39 18.01 20.07
CA PRO A 156 3.69 17.98 20.72
C PRO A 156 4.25 16.58 20.91
N SER A 157 5.50 16.38 20.52
CA SER A 157 6.26 15.12 20.60
C SER A 157 5.73 13.96 19.73
N ASN A 158 4.65 14.16 18.99
CA ASN A 158 4.05 13.13 18.16
C ASN A 158 4.09 13.49 16.67
N LEU A 159 3.34 14.49 16.24
CA LEU A 159 3.23 14.86 14.83
C LEU A 159 3.36 16.37 14.66
N SER A 160 4.30 16.79 13.85
CA SER A 160 4.40 18.17 13.35
C SER A 160 4.12 18.18 11.85
N VAL A 161 3.30 19.14 11.39
CA VAL A 161 2.97 19.35 9.99
C VAL A 161 3.41 20.75 9.60
N LEU A 162 4.40 20.84 8.74
CA LEU A 162 5.07 22.07 8.35
C LEU A 162 4.94 22.28 6.85
N GLU A 163 4.52 23.48 6.44
CA GLU A 163 4.55 23.84 5.02
C GLU A 163 5.96 24.22 4.60
N VAL A 164 6.36 23.71 3.44
CA VAL A 164 7.62 24.08 2.79
C VAL A 164 7.37 24.60 1.37
N SER A 165 8.27 25.48 0.91
CA SER A 165 8.11 26.19 -0.37
C SER A 165 8.18 25.26 -1.59
N ASP A 166 9.09 24.28 -1.56
CA ASP A 166 9.45 23.45 -2.70
C ASP A 166 9.71 22.00 -2.26
N PRO A 167 9.55 21.01 -3.17
CA PRO A 167 9.88 19.63 -2.87
C PRO A 167 11.40 19.44 -2.67
N ILE A 168 11.74 18.53 -1.78
CA ILE A 168 13.12 18.04 -1.64
C ILE A 168 13.34 16.94 -2.69
N THR A 169 14.35 17.09 -3.51
CA THR A 169 14.69 16.11 -4.56
C THR A 169 16.21 15.92 -4.66
N PHE A 170 16.61 14.80 -5.25
CA PHE A 170 18.00 14.52 -5.58
C PHE A 170 18.08 13.60 -6.81
N PRO A 171 19.23 13.58 -7.54
CA PRO A 171 19.40 12.69 -8.68
C PRO A 171 19.26 11.21 -8.29
N GLY A 172 18.37 10.49 -8.94
CA GLY A 172 18.08 9.08 -8.67
C GLY A 172 16.91 8.82 -7.72
N LEU A 173 16.25 9.87 -7.20
CA LEU A 173 15.00 9.70 -6.43
C LEU A 173 13.86 9.19 -7.32
N PHE A 174 13.84 9.58 -8.58
CA PHE A 174 12.82 9.28 -9.56
C PHE A 174 13.36 8.39 -10.68
N GLY A 175 12.47 7.77 -11.43
CA GLY A 175 12.79 6.89 -12.55
C GLY A 175 12.74 5.41 -12.18
N SER A 176 12.05 5.07 -11.10
CA SER A 176 11.73 3.68 -10.80
C SER A 176 10.88 3.10 -11.95
N PRO A 177 11.27 1.94 -12.52
CA PRO A 177 10.44 1.32 -13.54
C PRO A 177 9.06 0.97 -12.97
N PRO A 178 7.98 1.06 -13.75
CA PRO A 178 6.65 0.68 -13.28
C PRO A 178 6.66 -0.79 -12.85
N ALA A 179 5.88 -1.11 -11.81
CA ALA A 179 5.83 -2.46 -11.25
C ALA A 179 5.51 -3.54 -12.29
N SER A 180 4.65 -3.21 -13.28
CA SER A 180 4.27 -4.11 -14.37
C SER A 180 5.39 -4.45 -15.35
N SER A 181 6.43 -3.62 -15.43
CA SER A 181 7.62 -3.92 -16.25
C SER A 181 8.59 -4.88 -15.56
N ALA A 182 8.42 -5.11 -14.27
CA ALA A 182 9.25 -6.02 -13.51
C ALA A 182 8.88 -7.48 -13.83
N ASN A 183 9.88 -8.32 -14.03
CA ASN A 183 9.65 -9.76 -14.14
C ASN A 183 9.26 -10.32 -12.77
N LEU A 184 7.97 -10.67 -12.61
CA LEU A 184 7.43 -11.17 -11.36
C LEU A 184 8.17 -12.42 -10.86
N THR A 185 8.50 -13.34 -11.77
CA THR A 185 9.19 -14.60 -11.40
C THR A 185 10.61 -14.33 -10.89
N ASP A 186 11.35 -13.43 -11.55
CA ASP A 186 12.71 -13.05 -11.11
C ASP A 186 12.69 -12.38 -9.74
N LEU A 187 11.70 -11.52 -9.47
CA LEU A 187 11.53 -10.90 -8.15
C LEU A 187 11.27 -11.93 -7.06
N LEU A 188 10.39 -12.89 -7.32
CA LEU A 188 10.05 -13.96 -6.39
C LEU A 188 11.25 -14.89 -6.14
N GLU A 189 11.99 -15.24 -7.18
CA GLU A 189 13.18 -16.10 -7.05
C GLU A 189 14.28 -15.44 -6.23
N LYS A 190 14.54 -14.14 -6.46
CA LYS A 190 15.51 -13.34 -5.68
C LYS A 190 15.08 -13.18 -4.22
N ALA A 191 13.77 -13.16 -3.96
CA ALA A 191 13.21 -13.08 -2.63
C ALA A 191 13.15 -14.41 -1.88
N GLY A 192 13.64 -15.52 -2.48
CA GLY A 192 13.62 -16.85 -1.85
C GLY A 192 12.24 -17.54 -1.92
N CYS A 193 11.41 -17.18 -2.90
CA CYS A 193 10.08 -17.75 -3.14
C CYS A 193 10.06 -18.59 -4.44
N LYS A 194 11.11 -19.40 -4.69
CA LYS A 194 11.29 -20.16 -5.94
C LYS A 194 10.19 -21.20 -6.17
N GLN A 195 9.77 -21.88 -5.10
CA GLN A 195 8.70 -22.88 -5.17
C GLN A 195 7.40 -22.22 -5.62
N PHE A 196 7.04 -21.08 -5.02
CA PHE A 196 5.86 -20.32 -5.38
C PHE A 196 5.93 -19.81 -6.83
N ALA A 197 7.11 -19.28 -7.25
CA ALA A 197 7.34 -18.84 -8.62
C ALA A 197 7.09 -19.97 -9.63
N ARG A 198 7.58 -21.19 -9.36
CA ARG A 198 7.32 -22.35 -10.22
C ARG A 198 5.83 -22.72 -10.31
N LEU A 199 5.13 -22.69 -9.17
CA LEU A 199 3.71 -23.02 -9.11
C LEU A 199 2.86 -22.03 -9.93
N ILE A 200 3.10 -20.73 -9.83
CA ILE A 200 2.37 -19.72 -10.59
C ILE A 200 2.63 -19.80 -12.10
N VAL A 201 3.82 -20.20 -12.50
CA VAL A 201 4.16 -20.42 -13.92
C VAL A 201 3.50 -21.68 -14.43
N SER A 202 3.66 -22.80 -13.74
CA SER A 202 3.11 -24.10 -14.18
C SER A 202 1.58 -24.13 -14.23
N SER A 203 0.91 -23.40 -13.33
CA SER A 203 -0.56 -23.27 -13.31
C SER A 203 -1.10 -22.21 -14.27
N GLY A 204 -0.22 -21.35 -14.84
CA GLY A 204 -0.62 -20.22 -15.69
C GLY A 204 -1.14 -19.00 -14.93
N VAL A 205 -1.22 -19.02 -13.59
CA VAL A 205 -1.71 -17.92 -12.75
C VAL A 205 -0.81 -16.67 -12.87
N VAL A 206 0.45 -16.82 -13.27
CA VAL A 206 1.35 -15.70 -13.53
C VAL A 206 0.75 -14.63 -14.43
N LYS A 207 -0.02 -15.02 -15.45
CA LYS A 207 -0.71 -14.08 -16.36
C LYS A 207 -1.80 -13.28 -15.65
N THR A 208 -2.53 -13.91 -14.73
CA THR A 208 -3.55 -13.25 -13.91
C THR A 208 -2.91 -12.20 -13.02
N TYR A 209 -1.80 -12.53 -12.39
CA TYR A 209 -1.06 -11.57 -11.56
C TYR A 209 -0.49 -10.42 -12.37
N GLN A 210 0.15 -10.70 -13.50
CA GLN A 210 0.68 -9.66 -14.38
C GLN A 210 -0.41 -8.68 -14.84
N ALA A 211 -1.60 -9.17 -15.21
CA ALA A 211 -2.74 -8.33 -15.56
C ALA A 211 -3.30 -7.53 -14.37
N ALA A 212 -3.11 -8.01 -13.14
CA ALA A 212 -3.53 -7.30 -11.93
C ALA A 212 -2.49 -6.25 -11.49
N MET A 213 -1.20 -6.41 -11.80
CA MET A 213 -0.14 -5.47 -11.45
C MET A 213 -0.37 -4.06 -12.02
N ASP A 214 -1.02 -3.94 -13.16
CA ASP A 214 -1.33 -2.64 -13.77
C ASP A 214 -2.54 -1.94 -13.11
N LYS A 215 -3.36 -2.68 -12.39
CA LYS A 215 -4.58 -2.15 -11.79
C LYS A 215 -4.42 -1.93 -10.30
N ALA A 216 -4.35 -3.02 -9.56
CA ALA A 216 -4.03 -3.04 -8.13
C ALA A 216 -3.76 -4.48 -7.70
N LEU A 217 -2.63 -4.72 -7.07
CA LEU A 217 -2.23 -6.05 -6.60
C LEU A 217 -1.47 -5.98 -5.28
N THR A 218 -1.90 -6.80 -4.31
CA THR A 218 -1.08 -7.22 -3.17
C THR A 218 -0.84 -8.70 -3.28
N LEU A 219 0.41 -9.10 -3.44
CA LEU A 219 0.79 -10.52 -3.56
C LEU A 219 1.50 -10.97 -2.28
N PHE A 220 0.98 -12.02 -1.67
CA PHE A 220 1.60 -12.74 -0.54
C PHE A 220 2.35 -13.95 -1.08
N ALA A 221 3.67 -13.86 -1.09
CA ALA A 221 4.53 -14.92 -1.64
C ALA A 221 5.10 -15.78 -0.51
N PRO A 222 4.70 -17.03 -0.36
CA PRO A 222 5.32 -17.95 0.60
C PRO A 222 6.79 -18.16 0.26
N ASN A 223 7.67 -18.06 1.25
CA ASN A 223 9.08 -18.38 1.09
C ASN A 223 9.28 -19.88 0.87
N ASP A 224 10.47 -20.29 0.43
CA ASP A 224 10.77 -21.70 0.15
C ASP A 224 10.71 -22.60 1.40
N ASP A 225 10.84 -22.03 2.60
CA ASP A 225 10.72 -22.77 3.86
C ASP A 225 9.26 -23.07 4.23
N ALA A 226 8.32 -22.21 3.79
CA ALA A 226 6.90 -22.46 3.95
C ALA A 226 6.46 -23.78 3.30
N PHE A 227 7.10 -24.18 2.20
CA PHE A 227 6.82 -25.45 1.50
C PHE A 227 7.46 -26.68 2.14
N LYS A 228 8.31 -26.49 3.16
CA LYS A 228 8.93 -27.58 3.92
C LYS A 228 8.20 -27.87 5.24
N ALA A 229 7.14 -27.10 5.54
CA ALA A 229 6.37 -27.28 6.76
C ALA A 229 5.78 -28.69 6.82
N LYS A 230 5.90 -29.36 7.99
CA LYS A 230 5.44 -30.74 8.18
C LYS A 230 3.92 -30.88 8.05
N ASP A 231 3.20 -29.82 8.37
CA ASP A 231 1.74 -29.78 8.38
C ASP A 231 1.17 -29.29 7.04
N LEU A 232 2.03 -29.01 6.04
CA LEU A 232 1.58 -28.62 4.72
C LEU A 232 0.95 -29.82 4.00
N PRO A 233 -0.32 -29.73 3.56
CA PRO A 233 -0.94 -30.74 2.73
C PRO A 233 -0.19 -30.97 1.42
N ASP A 234 -0.27 -32.19 0.91
CA ASP A 234 0.36 -32.53 -0.37
C ASP A 234 -0.37 -31.80 -1.54
N LEU A 235 0.22 -30.69 -1.99
CA LEU A 235 -0.33 -29.87 -3.06
C LEU A 235 -0.41 -30.58 -4.41
N SER A 236 0.32 -31.70 -4.61
CA SER A 236 0.26 -32.47 -5.86
C SER A 236 -1.05 -33.23 -6.03
N LYS A 237 -1.82 -33.40 -4.95
CA LYS A 237 -3.14 -34.05 -4.95
C LYS A 237 -4.28 -33.11 -5.29
N LEU A 238 -4.02 -31.79 -5.37
CA LEU A 238 -5.04 -30.82 -5.76
C LEU A 238 -5.42 -30.98 -7.23
N THR A 239 -6.70 -30.72 -7.52
CA THR A 239 -7.11 -30.52 -8.91
C THR A 239 -6.48 -29.24 -9.47
N SER A 240 -6.38 -29.14 -10.79
CA SER A 240 -5.87 -27.91 -11.42
C SER A 240 -6.69 -26.68 -11.02
N ALA A 241 -8.00 -26.83 -10.83
CA ALA A 241 -8.88 -25.75 -10.38
C ALA A 241 -8.61 -25.33 -8.94
N ASP A 242 -8.42 -26.31 -8.03
CA ASP A 242 -8.11 -26.04 -6.63
C ASP A 242 -6.72 -25.39 -6.49
N LEU A 243 -5.74 -25.83 -7.30
CA LEU A 243 -4.41 -25.21 -7.31
C LEU A 243 -4.48 -23.75 -7.79
N VAL A 244 -5.25 -23.46 -8.84
CA VAL A 244 -5.46 -22.09 -9.30
C VAL A 244 -6.15 -21.25 -8.23
N ALA A 245 -7.18 -21.77 -7.58
CA ALA A 245 -7.89 -21.09 -6.49
C ALA A 245 -6.95 -20.84 -5.28
N LEU A 246 -6.14 -21.83 -4.89
CA LEU A 246 -5.11 -21.69 -3.86
C LEU A 246 -4.14 -20.56 -4.19
N LEU A 247 -3.60 -20.53 -5.41
CA LEU A 247 -2.67 -19.49 -5.81
C LEU A 247 -3.35 -18.11 -5.83
N GLN A 248 -4.56 -18.00 -6.41
CA GLN A 248 -5.32 -16.74 -6.40
C GLN A 248 -5.71 -16.27 -4.99
N TYR A 249 -5.80 -17.18 -4.03
CA TYR A 249 -6.00 -16.85 -2.61
C TYR A 249 -4.82 -16.09 -1.99
N HIS A 250 -3.62 -16.23 -2.55
CA HIS A 250 -2.41 -15.51 -2.14
C HIS A 250 -2.35 -14.07 -2.65
N ALA A 251 -3.40 -13.55 -3.27
CA ALA A 251 -3.39 -12.19 -3.79
C ALA A 251 -4.69 -11.44 -3.51
N LEU A 252 -4.56 -10.14 -3.23
CA LEU A 252 -5.69 -9.22 -3.07
C LEU A 252 -5.82 -8.35 -4.32
N PRO A 253 -7.05 -8.06 -4.78
CA PRO A 253 -7.31 -7.13 -5.89
C PRO A 253 -7.27 -5.67 -5.45
N GLN A 254 -6.30 -5.32 -4.60
CA GLN A 254 -6.10 -3.97 -4.08
C GLN A 254 -4.64 -3.75 -3.71
N TYR A 255 -4.20 -2.50 -3.73
CA TYR A 255 -2.89 -2.12 -3.25
C TYR A 255 -2.93 -1.88 -1.73
N ALA A 256 -2.33 -2.78 -0.97
CA ALA A 256 -2.29 -2.73 0.49
C ALA A 256 -0.87 -3.05 1.01
N PRO A 257 0.03 -2.06 1.08
CA PRO A 257 1.36 -2.24 1.66
C PRO A 257 1.27 -2.62 3.14
N LYS A 258 2.38 -3.11 3.72
CA LYS A 258 2.41 -3.62 5.10
C LYS A 258 1.84 -2.61 6.11
N ALA A 259 2.08 -1.31 5.92
CA ALA A 259 1.53 -0.26 6.80
C ALA A 259 -0.01 -0.22 6.75
N SER A 260 -0.60 -0.33 5.55
CA SER A 260 -2.06 -0.40 5.40
C SER A 260 -2.64 -1.67 6.02
N LEU A 261 -1.95 -2.81 5.89
CA LEU A 261 -2.38 -4.06 6.52
C LEU A 261 -2.33 -4.00 8.05
N LYS A 262 -1.44 -3.19 8.65
CA LYS A 262 -1.39 -2.98 10.11
C LYS A 262 -2.64 -2.28 10.65
N VAL A 263 -3.22 -1.36 9.90
CA VAL A 263 -4.42 -0.62 10.30
C VAL A 263 -5.71 -1.29 9.81
N ALA A 264 -5.59 -2.22 8.86
CA ALA A 264 -6.70 -3.03 8.40
C ALA A 264 -7.11 -4.05 9.48
N SER A 265 -8.39 -4.22 9.66
CA SER A 265 -8.95 -5.24 10.53
C SER A 265 -10.12 -5.92 9.85
N GLY A 266 -10.24 -7.24 10.06
CA GLY A 266 -11.35 -8.01 9.53
C GLY A 266 -11.02 -8.77 8.24
N ARG A 267 -12.08 -9.13 7.51
CA ARG A 267 -11.98 -9.97 6.31
C ARG A 267 -11.73 -9.12 5.06
N ILE A 268 -10.79 -9.55 4.26
CA ILE A 268 -10.43 -8.91 2.99
C ILE A 268 -10.60 -9.94 1.87
N PRO A 269 -11.31 -9.60 0.78
CA PRO A 269 -11.48 -10.51 -0.34
C PRO A 269 -10.17 -10.71 -1.09
N THR A 270 -9.92 -11.96 -1.51
CA THR A 270 -8.77 -12.32 -2.35
C THR A 270 -9.16 -12.37 -3.84
N LEU A 271 -8.20 -12.57 -4.74
CA LEU A 271 -8.49 -12.80 -6.15
C LEU A 271 -9.27 -14.10 -6.39
N ALA A 272 -9.28 -15.04 -5.46
CA ALA A 272 -10.10 -16.24 -5.50
C ALA A 272 -11.55 -15.99 -5.07
N SER A 273 -11.86 -14.83 -4.45
CA SER A 273 -13.21 -14.54 -3.96
C SER A 273 -14.16 -14.22 -5.10
N THR A 274 -15.23 -15.01 -5.23
CA THR A 274 -16.28 -14.84 -6.23
C THR A 274 -17.57 -14.27 -5.64
N GLY A 275 -17.45 -13.34 -4.69
CA GLY A 275 -18.59 -12.65 -4.08
C GLY A 275 -19.30 -13.38 -2.94
N ALA A 276 -19.00 -14.65 -2.70
CA ALA A 276 -19.62 -15.43 -1.61
C ALA A 276 -18.84 -15.42 -0.28
N GLY A 277 -17.76 -14.63 -0.17
CA GLY A 277 -16.93 -14.53 1.03
C GLY A 277 -16.16 -15.80 1.42
N LYS A 278 -16.17 -16.81 0.55
CA LYS A 278 -15.57 -18.13 0.85
C LYS A 278 -14.05 -18.14 0.85
N TYR A 279 -13.44 -17.21 0.11
CA TYR A 279 -12.00 -17.07 -0.05
C TYR A 279 -11.49 -15.75 0.53
N ASP A 280 -12.12 -15.26 1.59
CA ASP A 280 -11.65 -14.07 2.28
C ASP A 280 -10.53 -14.43 3.23
N LEU A 281 -9.60 -13.49 3.40
CA LEU A 281 -8.47 -13.58 4.30
C LEU A 281 -8.69 -12.64 5.48
N THR A 282 -8.46 -13.10 6.70
CA THR A 282 -8.55 -12.24 7.88
C THR A 282 -7.18 -11.66 8.22
N VAL A 283 -7.11 -10.33 8.29
CA VAL A 283 -5.89 -9.62 8.68
C VAL A 283 -5.97 -9.22 10.14
N SER A 284 -4.92 -9.47 10.87
CA SER A 284 -4.73 -9.02 12.25
C SER A 284 -3.33 -8.46 12.45
N SER A 285 -3.20 -7.50 13.36
CA SER A 285 -1.91 -6.87 13.67
C SER A 285 -1.67 -6.87 15.18
N SER A 286 -0.40 -7.03 15.57
CA SER A 286 0.06 -6.90 16.94
C SER A 286 1.40 -6.18 16.95
N GLY A 287 1.41 -4.91 17.36
CA GLY A 287 2.56 -4.04 17.22
C GLY A 287 2.99 -3.88 15.75
N ASP A 288 4.22 -4.28 15.43
CA ASP A 288 4.76 -4.20 14.07
C ASP A 288 4.50 -5.47 13.22
N GLU A 289 3.93 -6.49 13.83
CA GLU A 289 3.66 -7.75 13.16
C GLU A 289 2.27 -7.73 12.52
N VAL A 290 2.22 -8.17 11.27
CA VAL A 290 0.96 -8.41 10.53
C VAL A 290 0.83 -9.91 10.33
N SER A 291 -0.32 -10.46 10.71
CA SER A 291 -0.67 -11.87 10.56
C SER A 291 -1.90 -12.04 9.69
N LEU A 292 -1.85 -13.03 8.83
CA LEU A 292 -2.90 -13.43 7.90
C LEU A 292 -3.50 -14.74 8.41
N ASP A 293 -4.79 -14.73 8.74
CA ASP A 293 -5.53 -15.90 9.24
C ASP A 293 -6.46 -16.41 8.15
N THR A 294 -6.27 -17.65 7.76
CA THR A 294 -7.04 -18.33 6.70
C THR A 294 -8.24 -19.10 7.25
N GLY A 295 -8.35 -19.23 8.58
CA GLY A 295 -9.26 -20.14 9.26
C GLY A 295 -8.76 -21.59 9.35
N VAL A 296 -7.68 -21.93 8.68
CA VAL A 296 -6.96 -23.20 8.78
C VAL A 296 -5.60 -23.01 9.42
N ASP A 297 -4.90 -21.96 9.00
CA ASP A 297 -3.55 -21.61 9.43
C ASP A 297 -3.37 -20.10 9.55
N LYS A 298 -2.31 -19.69 10.24
CA LYS A 298 -1.88 -18.31 10.37
C LYS A 298 -0.48 -18.14 9.79
N SER A 299 -0.34 -17.12 8.94
CA SER A 299 0.94 -16.78 8.36
C SER A 299 1.33 -15.35 8.69
N ARG A 300 2.57 -15.13 9.03
CA ARG A 300 3.12 -13.80 9.29
C ARG A 300 3.60 -13.18 7.98
N VAL A 301 3.37 -11.87 7.82
CA VAL A 301 3.98 -11.07 6.76
C VAL A 301 5.41 -10.72 7.16
N ALA A 302 6.39 -11.34 6.48
CA ALA A 302 7.80 -11.23 6.84
C ALA A 302 8.45 -9.97 6.28
N SER A 303 8.59 -9.86 4.96
CA SER A 303 9.31 -8.75 4.31
C SER A 303 8.57 -8.20 3.10
N THR A 304 8.99 -7.02 2.65
CA THR A 304 8.52 -6.41 1.40
C THR A 304 9.54 -6.66 0.30
N VAL A 305 9.11 -7.27 -0.79
CA VAL A 305 9.94 -7.53 -1.99
C VAL A 305 9.85 -6.37 -2.97
N LEU A 306 8.64 -5.87 -3.19
CA LEU A 306 8.34 -4.73 -4.05
C LEU A 306 7.25 -3.89 -3.40
N ASP A 307 7.42 -2.58 -3.40
CA ASP A 307 6.40 -1.62 -2.98
C ASP A 307 6.39 -0.45 -3.96
N ALA A 308 5.76 -0.68 -5.10
CA ALA A 308 5.64 0.28 -6.19
C ALA A 308 4.16 0.35 -6.62
N PRO A 309 3.38 1.34 -6.13
CA PRO A 309 1.97 1.46 -6.48
C PRO A 309 1.74 1.40 -8.01
N PRO A 310 0.73 0.68 -8.45
CA PRO A 310 -0.36 0.05 -7.70
C PRO A 310 -0.08 -1.39 -7.23
N THR A 311 1.17 -1.84 -7.16
CA THR A 311 1.55 -3.21 -6.81
C THR A 311 2.42 -3.26 -5.57
N VAL A 312 2.15 -4.22 -4.69
CA VAL A 312 3.04 -4.61 -3.59
C VAL A 312 3.19 -6.14 -3.55
N ILE A 313 4.42 -6.60 -3.31
CA ILE A 313 4.75 -8.02 -3.13
C ILE A 313 5.36 -8.18 -1.75
N LEU A 314 4.76 -9.04 -0.95
CA LEU A 314 5.14 -9.31 0.44
C LEU A 314 5.49 -10.79 0.58
N THR A 315 6.54 -11.14 1.32
CA THR A 315 6.81 -12.52 1.67
C THR A 315 6.02 -12.93 2.92
N VAL A 316 5.61 -14.20 2.96
CA VAL A 316 4.91 -14.81 4.10
C VAL A 316 5.57 -16.10 4.51
N ASP A 317 5.46 -16.43 5.82
CA ASP A 317 6.18 -17.54 6.41
C ASP A 317 5.48 -18.90 6.23
N SER A 318 4.21 -18.92 5.85
CA SER A 318 3.43 -20.12 5.58
C SER A 318 2.65 -20.01 4.29
N VAL A 319 2.32 -21.14 3.65
CA VAL A 319 1.38 -21.20 2.52
C VAL A 319 -0.01 -20.90 3.04
N LEU A 320 -0.71 -19.94 2.43
CA LEU A 320 -2.06 -19.58 2.85
C LEU A 320 -3.07 -20.64 2.38
N LEU A 321 -3.59 -21.43 3.31
CA LEU A 321 -4.51 -22.54 3.03
C LEU A 321 -5.97 -22.09 3.18
N PRO A 322 -6.73 -21.91 2.08
CA PRO A 322 -8.12 -21.49 2.20
C PRO A 322 -8.98 -22.58 2.84
N HIS A 323 -9.81 -22.19 3.82
CA HIS A 323 -10.69 -23.08 4.56
C HIS A 323 -11.63 -23.89 3.64
N VAL A 324 -12.00 -23.35 2.48
CA VAL A 324 -12.87 -24.02 1.50
C VAL A 324 -12.23 -25.29 0.93
N ILE A 325 -10.91 -25.29 0.77
CA ILE A 325 -10.17 -26.42 0.18
C ILE A 325 -9.64 -27.36 1.28
N PHE A 326 -9.17 -26.78 2.39
CA PHE A 326 -8.44 -27.51 3.42
C PHE A 326 -9.15 -27.57 4.78
N GLY A 327 -10.24 -26.80 4.99
CA GLY A 327 -11.12 -26.95 6.15
C GLY A 327 -11.87 -28.28 6.00
N GLY A 328 -11.75 -29.18 6.97
CA GLY A 328 -12.44 -30.46 6.92
C GLY A 328 -13.88 -30.34 6.44
N ALA A 329 -14.36 -31.34 5.69
CA ALA A 329 -15.69 -31.37 5.12
C ALA A 329 -16.72 -30.92 6.17
N PRO A 330 -17.70 -30.07 5.82
CA PRO A 330 -18.81 -29.78 6.71
C PRO A 330 -19.43 -31.12 7.12
N SER A 331 -19.49 -31.35 8.44
CA SER A 331 -20.15 -32.55 8.98
C SER A 331 -21.46 -32.71 8.24
N PRO A 332 -21.77 -33.88 7.63
CA PRO A 332 -23.02 -34.06 6.94
C PRO A 332 -24.13 -33.62 7.85
N ALA A 333 -25.04 -32.77 7.38
CA ALA A 333 -26.21 -32.40 8.14
C ALA A 333 -26.85 -33.70 8.65
N PRO A 334 -27.23 -33.80 9.95
CA PRO A 334 -27.83 -35.00 10.48
C PRO A 334 -28.99 -35.39 9.50
N ALA A 335 -28.93 -36.62 9.03
CA ALA A 335 -29.99 -37.16 8.18
C ALA A 335 -31.33 -36.87 8.88
N PRO A 336 -32.37 -36.43 8.16
CA PRO A 336 -33.69 -36.28 8.75
C PRO A 336 -34.02 -37.57 9.50
N GLY A 337 -34.19 -37.48 10.81
CA GLY A 337 -34.60 -38.63 11.61
C GLY A 337 -35.85 -39.27 10.98
N PRO A 338 -36.02 -40.62 11.08
CA PRO A 338 -37.20 -41.27 10.55
C PRO A 338 -38.45 -40.54 11.04
N ALA A 339 -39.29 -40.15 10.09
CA ALA A 339 -40.57 -39.52 10.39
C ALA A 339 -41.33 -40.43 11.36
N ALA A 340 -41.62 -39.93 12.56
CA ALA A 340 -42.48 -40.61 13.50
C ALA A 340 -43.82 -40.84 12.81
N ASP A 341 -44.22 -42.16 12.69
CA ASP A 341 -45.53 -42.57 12.27
C ASP A 341 -46.61 -41.85 13.13
N VAL A 342 -47.30 -40.91 12.51
CA VAL A 342 -48.53 -40.35 13.09
C VAL A 342 -49.66 -41.33 12.80
N PRO A 343 -50.37 -41.82 13.81
CA PRO A 343 -51.51 -42.73 13.58
C PRO A 343 -52.59 -42.03 12.77
N ALA A 344 -53.11 -42.74 11.77
CA ALA A 344 -54.22 -42.32 10.93
C ALA A 344 -55.45 -42.01 11.78
N SER A 345 -55.95 -40.79 11.75
CA SER A 345 -57.26 -40.41 12.29
C SER A 345 -58.36 -40.81 11.31
N ALA A 346 -59.40 -41.43 11.87
CA ALA A 346 -60.60 -41.98 11.24
C ALA A 346 -61.45 -40.96 10.46
N PRO A 347 -62.32 -41.39 9.53
CA PRO A 347 -63.03 -40.55 8.59
C PRO A 347 -64.22 -39.82 9.24
N ALA A 348 -64.46 -38.58 8.85
CA ALA A 348 -65.63 -37.79 9.18
C ALA A 348 -66.70 -37.88 8.10
N PRO A 349 -68.03 -37.80 8.43
CA PRO A 349 -69.10 -38.07 7.48
C PRO A 349 -69.46 -36.89 6.59
N GLU A 350 -70.03 -37.29 5.44
CA GLU A 350 -70.60 -36.46 4.37
C GLU A 350 -71.74 -35.54 4.84
N GLY A 351 -71.84 -34.36 4.26
CA GLY A 351 -72.98 -33.45 4.44
C GLY A 351 -73.01 -32.26 3.48
N SER A 352 -73.59 -32.43 2.34
CA SER A 352 -74.47 -31.51 1.58
C SER A 352 -73.91 -30.21 0.99
N ALA A 353 -73.89 -30.19 -0.35
CA ALA A 353 -74.00 -28.99 -1.22
C ALA A 353 -75.45 -28.38 -1.12
N PRO A 354 -75.87 -27.24 -1.74
CA PRO A 354 -75.35 -26.60 -2.94
C PRO A 354 -75.37 -25.05 -3.00
N ALA A 355 -74.82 -24.55 -4.07
CA ALA A 355 -74.85 -23.26 -4.77
C ALA A 355 -76.04 -22.29 -4.55
N PRO A 356 -76.11 -21.01 -5.05
CA PRO A 356 -75.55 -20.51 -6.28
C PRO A 356 -74.97 -19.07 -6.26
N ALA A 357 -74.34 -18.71 -7.39
CA ALA A 357 -73.92 -17.35 -7.76
C ALA A 357 -75.10 -16.40 -8.08
N PRO A 358 -74.91 -15.12 -8.13
CA PRO A 358 -75.38 -14.35 -9.27
C PRO A 358 -74.35 -13.46 -9.96
N LYS A 359 -74.65 -13.36 -11.25
CA LYS A 359 -74.08 -12.64 -12.36
C LYS A 359 -74.06 -11.12 -12.25
N ALA A 360 -73.07 -10.55 -12.88
CA ALA A 360 -73.14 -9.59 -13.98
C ALA A 360 -73.50 -8.11 -13.73
N ALA A 361 -72.68 -7.26 -14.21
CA ALA A 361 -72.79 -6.20 -15.22
C ALA A 361 -71.71 -5.18 -15.00
N GLY A 362 -70.90 -4.79 -15.88
CA GLY A 362 -71.07 -4.44 -17.28
C GLY A 362 -70.52 -3.05 -17.51
N LYS A 363 -69.78 -2.92 -18.58
CA LYS A 363 -69.53 -1.70 -19.37
C LYS A 363 -68.25 -0.89 -19.16
N LYS A 364 -67.47 -0.99 -20.19
CA LYS A 364 -67.05 -0.06 -21.27
C LYS A 364 -65.70 0.65 -21.08
N LYS A 365 -64.82 0.26 -22.02
CA LYS A 365 -64.00 1.06 -22.96
C LYS A 365 -63.46 2.40 -22.49
N LYS A 366 -62.12 2.50 -22.45
CA LYS A 366 -61.47 3.47 -23.39
C LYS A 366 -60.01 3.08 -23.64
N LYS A 367 -59.75 2.94 -24.89
CA LYS A 367 -58.48 2.80 -25.61
C LYS A 367 -57.77 4.11 -25.55
N ASN A 368 -56.53 4.16 -25.10
CA ASN A 368 -55.61 5.17 -25.57
C ASN A 368 -54.23 4.59 -25.75
N LYS A 369 -53.81 4.66 -26.96
CA LYS A 369 -52.56 4.32 -27.59
C LYS A 369 -51.65 5.53 -27.49
N ALA A 370 -50.46 5.42 -26.95
CA ALA A 370 -49.35 6.34 -27.16
C ALA A 370 -48.04 5.60 -26.95
N LYS A 371 -47.42 5.23 -28.00
CA LYS A 371 -46.17 5.68 -28.65
C LYS A 371 -44.98 5.74 -27.72
N SER A 372 -44.09 4.76 -27.87
CA SER A 372 -42.67 4.87 -27.57
C SER A 372 -42.01 5.89 -28.49
N PRO A 373 -41.01 6.63 -28.04
CA PRO A 373 -39.96 7.10 -28.92
C PRO A 373 -38.65 6.35 -28.66
N SER A 374 -38.21 5.67 -29.69
CA SER A 374 -36.82 5.28 -29.88
C SER A 374 -35.99 6.49 -30.17
N HIS A 375 -34.89 6.70 -29.42
CA HIS A 375 -33.81 7.56 -29.87
C HIS A 375 -32.52 6.74 -29.96
N SER A 376 -32.11 6.53 -31.18
CA SER A 376 -30.74 6.12 -31.55
C SER A 376 -29.79 7.27 -31.38
N PRO A 377 -28.51 7.03 -31.01
CA PRO A 377 -27.49 8.08 -30.94
C PRO A 377 -26.99 8.47 -32.34
N PRO A 378 -26.57 9.74 -32.53
CA PRO A 378 -26.05 10.22 -33.81
C PRO A 378 -24.61 9.78 -34.07
N ALA A 379 -24.31 9.53 -35.34
CA ALA A 379 -23.02 9.24 -35.92
C ALA A 379 -22.09 10.45 -35.93
N PRO A 380 -20.75 10.27 -35.96
CA PRO A 380 -19.79 11.35 -36.02
C PRO A 380 -19.65 11.90 -37.44
N PRO A 381 -19.34 13.20 -37.58
CA PRO A 381 -19.04 13.79 -38.91
C PRO A 381 -17.63 13.47 -39.36
N ALA A 382 -17.51 13.03 -40.59
CA ALA A 382 -16.31 13.03 -41.39
C ALA A 382 -16.12 14.45 -41.95
N ASP A 383 -14.91 14.97 -41.84
CA ASP A 383 -14.21 15.65 -42.96
C ASP A 383 -12.83 16.13 -42.48
N SER A 384 -11.81 15.59 -43.12
CA SER A 384 -10.47 16.14 -43.18
C SER A 384 -10.37 17.20 -44.25
N PRO A 385 -9.49 18.16 -44.10
CA PRO A 385 -8.65 18.52 -45.26
C PRO A 385 -7.17 18.30 -45.01
N ASP A 386 -6.63 17.60 -45.93
CA ASP A 386 -5.29 17.43 -46.42
C ASP A 386 -4.59 18.78 -46.65
N LEU A 387 -3.41 19.00 -46.13
CA LEU A 387 -2.40 19.92 -46.63
C LEU A 387 -1.03 19.38 -46.32
N THR A 388 -0.40 18.92 -47.38
CA THR A 388 1.00 18.49 -47.49
C THR A 388 1.97 19.68 -47.57
N PRO A 389 3.29 19.45 -47.53
CA PRO A 389 4.28 20.31 -46.91
C PRO A 389 5.05 21.18 -47.94
N ALA A 390 5.66 22.23 -47.47
CA ALA A 390 6.66 22.97 -48.23
C ALA A 390 7.88 23.33 -47.38
N ASP A 391 9.00 22.84 -47.86
CA ASP A 391 10.35 23.39 -47.99
C ASP A 391 11.16 23.81 -46.75
N ALA A 392 12.26 23.09 -46.67
CA ALA A 392 13.49 23.53 -46.02
C ALA A 392 14.22 24.62 -46.83
N PRO A 393 15.08 25.41 -46.22
CA PRO A 393 16.44 25.48 -46.77
C PRO A 393 17.55 25.18 -45.77
N ALA A 394 18.56 24.51 -46.32
CA ALA A 394 19.88 24.34 -45.77
C ALA A 394 20.70 25.63 -45.94
N ASP A 395 21.66 25.82 -45.04
CA ASP A 395 23.04 26.29 -45.26
C ASP A 395 23.72 26.39 -43.88
N ASP A 396 24.70 25.56 -43.65
CA ASP A 396 26.14 25.63 -43.90
C ASP A 396 26.86 26.71 -43.07
N ALA A 397 27.66 26.25 -42.10
CA ALA A 397 29.01 26.74 -41.83
C ALA A 397 29.70 25.90 -40.75
N ALA A 398 30.70 25.19 -41.18
CA ALA A 398 31.75 24.59 -40.37
C ALA A 398 32.59 25.69 -39.71
N ASP A 399 33.02 25.49 -38.47
CA ASP A 399 34.38 25.86 -38.10
C ASP A 399 34.98 24.93 -37.05
N LYS A 400 36.25 24.72 -37.20
CA LYS A 400 37.17 23.74 -36.64
C LYS A 400 37.81 24.25 -35.33
N VAL A 401 38.42 23.25 -34.62
CA VAL A 401 39.66 23.35 -33.81
C VAL A 401 39.47 23.79 -32.38
N GLU A 402 39.97 23.13 -31.35
CA GLU A 402 41.26 22.53 -31.06
C GLU A 402 41.26 21.58 -29.86
N THR A 403 42.01 20.53 -30.02
CA THR A 403 42.43 19.60 -28.98
C THR A 403 43.48 20.23 -28.08
N LYS A 404 43.34 20.16 -26.77
CA LYS A 404 44.47 20.23 -25.83
C LYS A 404 44.41 19.11 -24.79
N LYS A 405 45.30 18.15 -25.00
CA LYS A 405 45.81 17.23 -23.98
C LYS A 405 46.64 17.97 -22.95
N ASN A 406 46.45 17.66 -21.69
CA ASN A 406 47.45 17.62 -20.61
C ASN A 406 46.70 17.01 -19.42
N GLY A 407 47.07 16.00 -18.69
CA GLY A 407 48.37 15.49 -18.32
C GLY A 407 48.14 14.91 -16.91
N ALA A 408 48.47 13.67 -16.73
CA ALA A 408 48.26 12.85 -15.51
C ALA A 408 48.94 13.48 -14.28
N ALA A 409 48.26 13.30 -13.11
CA ALA A 409 48.95 13.08 -11.83
C ALA A 409 48.07 12.23 -10.91
N ALA A 410 48.50 10.98 -10.74
CA ALA A 410 47.99 10.06 -9.74
C ALA A 410 48.52 10.53 -8.36
N ALA A 411 47.61 10.63 -7.40
CA ALA A 411 47.98 10.68 -5.99
C ALA A 411 47.27 9.50 -5.27
N ALA A 412 48.07 8.48 -5.02
CA ALA A 412 47.71 7.40 -4.10
C ALA A 412 47.75 7.97 -2.68
N VAL A 413 46.65 7.84 -1.94
CA VAL A 413 46.63 8.04 -0.47
C VAL A 413 46.22 6.73 0.19
N SER A 414 47.20 6.22 0.94
CA SER A 414 47.12 5.01 1.78
C SER A 414 46.05 5.14 2.84
N PHE A 415 45.18 4.14 2.95
CA PHE A 415 44.37 3.90 4.16
C PHE A 415 45.18 3.09 5.18
N ALA A 416 45.53 3.73 6.26
CA ALA A 416 46.00 3.07 7.48
C ALA A 416 44.82 2.80 8.40
N ALA A 417 44.65 1.56 8.78
CA ALA A 417 43.68 1.03 9.73
C ALA A 417 43.91 1.67 11.13
N SER A 418 42.82 2.02 11.79
CA SER A 418 42.74 2.17 13.25
C SER A 418 41.59 1.33 13.78
N VAL A 419 41.92 0.12 14.19
CA VAL A 419 41.12 -0.70 15.08
C VAL A 419 41.70 -0.47 16.49
N ALA A 420 40.95 0.19 17.36
CA ALA A 420 41.15 0.09 18.79
C ALA A 420 39.93 0.55 19.60
N SER A 421 39.40 -0.36 20.41
CA SER A 421 38.80 -0.17 21.73
C SER A 421 37.35 0.28 21.82
N VAL A 422 36.46 -0.71 21.89
CA VAL A 422 35.32 -0.66 22.81
C VAL A 422 35.26 -2.00 23.57
N ALA A 423 36.00 -2.06 24.65
CA ALA A 423 35.78 -3.01 25.75
C ALA A 423 36.02 -2.19 27.02
N LEU A 424 34.99 -1.91 27.75
CA LEU A 424 34.90 -1.68 29.19
C LEU A 424 33.74 -0.71 29.49
N VAL A 425 32.58 -1.21 29.79
CA VAL A 425 31.71 -0.76 30.92
C VAL A 425 30.60 -1.79 31.07
N VAL A 426 30.90 -2.91 31.69
CA VAL A 426 29.94 -3.75 32.42
C VAL A 426 30.63 -4.15 33.72
N ALA A 427 30.59 -3.30 34.70
CA ALA A 427 30.79 -3.63 36.09
C ALA A 427 30.47 -2.35 36.90
N PHE A 428 29.24 -2.19 37.30
CA PHE A 428 28.80 -1.50 38.51
C PHE A 428 27.29 -1.43 38.51
N LEU A 429 26.67 -2.47 39.07
CA LEU A 429 25.42 -2.42 39.83
C LEU A 429 25.07 -3.87 40.22
N LEU A 430 25.69 -4.34 41.27
CA LEU A 430 25.15 -5.23 42.26
C LEU A 430 24.73 -4.38 43.45
#